data_f3785b8a3a52ab5418f37bc9822f88b8
#
_entry.id   f3785b8a3a52ab5418f37bc9822f88b8
#
_cell.length_a   1.000
_cell.length_b   1.000
_cell.length_c   1.000
_cell.angle_alpha   90.00
_cell.angle_beta   90.00
_cell.angle_gamma   90.00
#
_symmetry.space_group_name_H-M   'P 1'
#
loop_
_entity.id
_entity.type
_entity.pdbx_description
1 polymer ?
#
loop_
_entity_poly.entity_id
_entity_poly.type
_entity_poly.pdbx_seq_one_letter_code
_entity_poly.pdbx_strand_id
1 'polypeptide(L)'
;MRHEEVFGLMKTLVDAHTMGIDTAVSLLRECNYKVIVSPLRVQKALETLESEESQRIILDWIKSNKINHIGVSYRLDPRDAVNIFGRLVALLKKEQYFESLSANVKSIYFAGLKPACDEIEREYSGRICTFRGGESPEETLMVMGI
;
A
#
# COMPACT_ATOMS: atom_id res chain seq x y z
N MET A 1 -19.88 -13.63 -5.84
CA MET A 1 -18.64 -14.27 -6.31
C MET A 1 -17.46 -13.72 -5.52
N ARG A 2 -16.56 -14.59 -5.12
CA ARG A 2 -15.38 -14.20 -4.36
C ARG A 2 -14.21 -13.94 -5.33
N HIS A 3 -13.54 -12.79 -5.19
CA HIS A 3 -12.35 -12.49 -5.99
C HIS A 3 -11.12 -13.21 -5.43
N GLU A 4 -10.27 -13.70 -6.32
CA GLU A 4 -9.04 -14.39 -5.92
C GLU A 4 -7.92 -13.43 -5.55
N GLU A 5 -7.97 -12.19 -6.03
CA GLU A 5 -6.93 -11.19 -5.74
C GLU A 5 -6.99 -10.72 -4.29
N VAL A 6 -5.80 -10.46 -3.73
CA VAL A 6 -5.63 -10.11 -2.34
C VAL A 6 -5.10 -8.69 -2.21
N PHE A 7 -5.75 -7.89 -1.38
CA PHE A 7 -5.29 -6.55 -0.99
C PHE A 7 -4.53 -6.62 0.33
N GLY A 8 -3.33 -6.06 0.36
CA GLY A 8 -2.56 -5.89 1.58
C GLY A 8 -2.50 -4.41 1.95
N LEU A 9 -3.05 -4.04 3.08
CA LEU A 9 -3.08 -2.65 3.53
C LEU A 9 -2.08 -2.45 4.66
N MET A 10 -1.21 -1.45 4.50
CA MET A 10 -0.08 -1.20 5.39
C MET A 10 -0.13 0.20 5.98
N LYS A 11 0.36 0.32 7.20
CA LYS A 11 0.67 1.60 7.83
C LYS A 11 1.92 1.43 8.68
N THR A 12 2.53 2.54 9.11
CA THR A 12 3.61 2.49 10.09
C THR A 12 3.03 2.41 11.50
N LEU A 13 3.82 1.91 12.44
CA LEU A 13 3.40 1.83 13.84
C LEU A 13 3.20 3.23 14.45
N VAL A 14 4.05 4.19 14.05
CA VAL A 14 4.01 5.56 14.58
C VAL A 14 2.77 6.31 14.15
N ASP A 15 2.17 5.99 13.02
CA ASP A 15 0.97 6.65 12.52
C ASP A 15 -0.28 6.01 13.14
N ALA A 16 -0.99 6.77 13.97
CA ALA A 16 -2.19 6.30 14.65
C ALA A 16 -3.47 6.43 13.82
N HIS A 17 -3.38 6.97 12.60
CA HIS A 17 -4.55 7.17 11.75
C HIS A 17 -4.98 5.84 11.11
N THR A 18 -6.11 5.28 11.54
CA THR A 18 -6.61 4.00 11.05
C THR A 18 -7.94 4.09 10.31
N MET A 19 -8.65 5.22 10.39
CA MET A 19 -9.99 5.35 9.82
C MET A 19 -10.02 5.05 8.32
N GLY A 20 -9.04 5.55 7.56
CA GLY A 20 -8.97 5.31 6.12
C GLY A 20 -8.75 3.84 5.78
N ILE A 21 -7.89 3.16 6.54
CA ILE A 21 -7.66 1.72 6.37
C ILE A 21 -8.92 0.94 6.72
N ASP A 22 -9.56 1.25 7.84
CA ASP A 22 -10.76 0.55 8.29
C ASP A 22 -11.90 0.69 7.25
N THR A 23 -12.05 1.89 6.70
CA THR A 23 -13.04 2.14 5.64
C THR A 23 -12.73 1.33 4.39
N ALA A 24 -11.46 1.31 3.96
CA ALA A 24 -11.04 0.55 2.79
C ALA A 24 -11.23 -0.96 2.99
N VAL A 25 -10.91 -1.47 4.18
CA VAL A 25 -11.13 -2.88 4.53
C VAL A 25 -12.60 -3.26 4.36
N SER A 26 -13.49 -2.46 4.95
CA SER A 26 -14.93 -2.71 4.88
C SER A 26 -15.43 -2.69 3.44
N LEU A 27 -15.02 -1.68 2.67
CA LEU A 27 -15.44 -1.51 1.29
C LEU A 27 -15.00 -2.67 0.40
N LEU A 28 -13.72 -3.07 0.51
CA LEU A 28 -13.17 -4.16 -0.28
C LEU A 28 -13.79 -5.50 0.08
N ARG A 29 -14.06 -5.74 1.37
CA ARG A 29 -14.73 -6.96 1.81
C ARG A 29 -16.16 -7.02 1.32
N GLU A 30 -16.87 -5.89 1.26
CA GLU A 30 -18.19 -5.82 0.66
C GLU A 30 -18.17 -6.20 -0.83
N CYS A 31 -17.06 -5.92 -1.51
CA CYS A 31 -16.84 -6.30 -2.90
C CYS A 31 -16.28 -7.72 -3.05
N ASN A 32 -16.23 -8.49 -1.97
CA ASN A 32 -15.79 -9.89 -1.94
C ASN A 32 -14.28 -10.10 -2.19
N TYR A 33 -13.47 -9.09 -1.89
CA TYR A 33 -12.01 -9.23 -1.91
C TYR A 33 -11.48 -9.71 -0.57
N LYS A 34 -10.40 -10.48 -0.61
CA LYS A 34 -9.64 -10.82 0.58
C LYS A 34 -8.74 -9.64 0.92
N VAL A 35 -8.77 -9.21 2.18
CA VAL A 35 -7.97 -8.08 2.66
C VAL A 35 -7.15 -8.50 3.87
N ILE A 36 -5.85 -8.26 3.80
CA ILE A 36 -4.90 -8.50 4.89
C ILE A 36 -4.37 -7.16 5.36
N VAL A 37 -4.45 -6.90 6.66
CA VAL A 37 -3.91 -5.67 7.25
C VAL A 37 -2.56 -5.98 7.91
N SER A 38 -1.61 -5.06 7.78
CA SER A 38 -0.26 -5.26 8.29
C SER A 38 -0.23 -5.52 9.80
N PRO A 39 0.39 -6.63 10.25
CA PRO A 39 0.59 -6.88 11.68
C PRO A 39 1.69 -5.98 12.23
N LEU A 40 1.83 -5.97 13.54
CA LEU A 40 2.75 -5.07 14.27
C LEU A 40 4.19 -5.14 13.73
N ARG A 41 4.70 -6.35 13.49
CA ARG A 41 6.07 -6.52 12.99
C ARG A 41 6.27 -5.91 11.60
N VAL A 42 5.24 -5.97 10.75
CA VAL A 42 5.27 -5.38 9.40
C VAL A 42 5.21 -3.86 9.51
N GLN A 43 4.38 -3.33 10.41
CA GLN A 43 4.29 -1.89 10.65
C GLN A 43 5.64 -1.31 11.08
N LYS A 44 6.35 -2.00 11.98
CA LYS A 44 7.69 -1.60 12.41
C LYS A 44 8.71 -1.67 11.27
N ALA A 45 8.64 -2.74 10.48
CA ALA A 45 9.55 -2.93 9.35
C ALA A 45 9.39 -1.84 8.29
N LEU A 46 8.17 -1.37 8.08
CA LEU A 46 7.90 -0.30 7.12
C LEU A 46 8.62 1.01 7.51
N GLU A 47 8.84 1.24 8.79
CA GLU A 47 9.55 2.42 9.29
C GLU A 47 11.07 2.33 9.10
N THR A 48 11.62 1.15 8.87
CA THR A 48 13.07 0.89 8.83
C THR A 48 13.47 0.12 7.58
N LEU A 49 12.93 0.51 6.41
CA LEU A 49 13.17 -0.21 5.15
C LEU A 49 14.59 -0.10 4.62
N GLU A 50 15.45 0.71 5.21
CA GLU A 50 16.89 0.70 4.92
C GLU A 50 17.58 -0.55 5.48
N SER A 51 16.96 -1.27 6.39
CA SER A 51 17.49 -2.51 6.97
C SER A 51 17.10 -3.73 6.13
N GLU A 52 18.06 -4.63 5.89
CA GLU A 52 17.80 -5.87 5.15
C GLU A 52 16.79 -6.77 5.88
N GLU A 53 16.84 -6.79 7.22
CA GLU A 53 15.89 -7.55 8.01
C GLU A 53 14.46 -7.05 7.81
N SER A 54 14.27 -5.73 7.83
CA SER A 54 12.96 -5.12 7.59
C SER A 54 12.45 -5.41 6.18
N GLN A 55 13.34 -5.33 5.20
CA GLN A 55 13.00 -5.67 3.82
C GLN A 55 12.50 -7.10 3.70
N ARG A 56 13.18 -8.03 4.37
CA ARG A 56 12.79 -9.44 4.36
C ARG A 56 11.42 -9.65 5.01
N ILE A 57 11.16 -8.98 6.13
CA ILE A 57 9.87 -9.06 6.81
C ILE A 57 8.73 -8.61 5.88
N ILE A 58 8.91 -7.50 5.18
CA ILE A 58 7.91 -6.98 4.24
C ILE A 58 7.70 -7.97 3.08
N LEU A 59 8.79 -8.43 2.46
CA LEU A 59 8.72 -9.35 1.32
C LEU A 59 8.06 -10.68 1.71
N ASP A 60 8.41 -11.24 2.86
CA ASP A 60 7.82 -12.48 3.36
C ASP A 60 6.32 -12.32 3.62
N TRP A 61 5.92 -11.18 4.16
CA TRP A 61 4.50 -10.89 4.39
C TRP A 61 3.71 -10.82 3.08
N ILE A 62 4.26 -10.12 2.09
CA ILE A 62 3.63 -10.02 0.76
C ILE A 62 3.53 -11.39 0.11
N LYS A 63 4.63 -12.15 0.13
CA LYS A 63 4.72 -13.44 -0.53
C LYS A 63 3.84 -14.50 0.13
N SER A 64 3.90 -14.61 1.46
CA SER A 64 3.16 -15.65 2.19
C SER A 64 1.64 -15.43 2.14
N ASN A 65 1.19 -14.19 2.01
CA ASN A 65 -0.23 -13.85 1.88
C ASN A 65 -0.69 -13.71 0.43
N LYS A 66 0.22 -13.88 -0.54
CA LYS A 66 -0.08 -13.78 -1.97
C LYS A 66 -0.73 -12.45 -2.34
N ILE A 67 -0.22 -11.37 -1.80
CA ILE A 67 -0.78 -10.02 -1.98
C ILE A 67 -0.56 -9.54 -3.42
N ASN A 68 -1.63 -9.08 -4.07
CA ASN A 68 -1.61 -8.58 -5.44
C ASN A 68 -1.70 -7.06 -5.53
N HIS A 69 -2.30 -6.43 -4.53
CA HIS A 69 -2.49 -4.99 -4.48
C HIS A 69 -2.08 -4.50 -3.11
N ILE A 70 -1.19 -3.50 -3.06
CA ILE A 70 -0.68 -2.95 -1.81
C ILE A 70 -1.21 -1.54 -1.63
N GLY A 71 -1.77 -1.27 -0.46
CA GLY A 71 -2.14 0.09 -0.05
C GLY A 71 -1.30 0.50 1.15
N VAL A 72 -0.73 1.70 1.09
CA VAL A 72 0.07 2.27 2.19
C VAL A 72 -0.60 3.55 2.65
N SER A 73 -0.88 3.65 3.94
CA SER A 73 -1.44 4.86 4.55
C SER A 73 -0.40 5.50 5.46
N TYR A 74 -0.13 6.79 5.23
CA TYR A 74 0.78 7.57 6.09
C TYR A 74 0.36 9.03 6.07
N ARG A 75 -0.10 9.55 7.21
CA ARG A 75 -0.65 10.90 7.33
C ARG A 75 0.16 11.82 8.24
N LEU A 76 1.43 11.48 8.46
CA LEU A 76 2.36 12.33 9.20
C LEU A 76 3.17 13.15 8.20
N ASP A 77 4.41 13.52 8.52
CA ASP A 77 5.23 14.41 7.69
C ASP A 77 5.28 13.94 6.21
N PRO A 78 4.92 14.81 5.23
CA PRO A 78 4.92 14.44 3.82
C PRO A 78 6.27 13.96 3.28
N ARG A 79 7.40 14.47 3.78
CA ARG A 79 8.73 14.03 3.34
C ARG A 79 8.99 12.60 3.79
N ASP A 80 8.63 12.28 5.03
CA ASP A 80 8.77 10.91 5.54
C ASP A 80 7.86 9.96 4.75
N ALA A 81 6.65 10.40 4.41
CA ALA A 81 5.71 9.63 3.61
C ALA A 81 6.32 9.26 2.25
N VAL A 82 6.86 10.25 1.54
CA VAL A 82 7.48 10.05 0.23
C VAL A 82 8.70 9.13 0.33
N ASN A 83 9.52 9.30 1.36
CA ASN A 83 10.70 8.45 1.58
C ASN A 83 10.32 7.00 1.86
N ILE A 84 9.37 6.78 2.75
CA ILE A 84 8.90 5.43 3.10
C ILE A 84 8.29 4.75 1.87
N PHE A 85 7.40 5.44 1.18
CA PHE A 85 6.75 4.90 -0.01
C PHE A 85 7.77 4.61 -1.13
N GLY A 86 8.71 5.52 -1.34
CA GLY A 86 9.77 5.36 -2.34
C GLY A 86 10.67 4.16 -2.07
N ARG A 87 11.02 3.94 -0.80
CA ARG A 87 11.81 2.76 -0.40
C ARG A 87 11.04 1.46 -0.63
N LEU A 88 9.74 1.47 -0.35
CA LEU A 88 8.90 0.30 -0.59
C LEU A 88 8.81 -0.01 -2.08
N VAL A 89 8.53 0.98 -2.91
CA VAL A 89 8.44 0.80 -4.37
C VAL A 89 9.77 0.29 -4.93
N ALA A 90 10.90 0.89 -4.51
CA ALA A 90 12.22 0.48 -4.95
C ALA A 90 12.52 -0.97 -4.57
N LEU A 91 12.17 -1.38 -3.35
CA LEU A 91 12.33 -2.75 -2.89
C LEU A 91 11.55 -3.74 -3.76
N LEU A 92 10.28 -3.43 -4.03
CA LEU A 92 9.41 -4.31 -4.83
C LEU A 92 9.91 -4.43 -6.26
N LYS A 93 10.41 -3.35 -6.86
CA LYS A 93 10.98 -3.38 -8.21
C LYS A 93 12.28 -4.18 -8.23
N LYS A 94 13.16 -3.96 -7.27
CA LYS A 94 14.44 -4.67 -7.16
C LYS A 94 14.24 -6.18 -7.04
N GLU A 95 13.28 -6.61 -6.25
CA GLU A 95 12.99 -8.02 -6.03
C GLU A 95 12.02 -8.60 -7.06
N GLN A 96 11.68 -7.82 -8.09
CA GLN A 96 10.80 -8.23 -9.19
C GLN A 96 9.37 -8.60 -8.76
N TYR A 97 8.88 -7.99 -7.68
CA TYR A 97 7.50 -8.16 -7.23
C TYR A 97 6.54 -7.17 -7.88
N PHE A 98 7.05 -6.11 -8.50
CA PHE A 98 6.26 -5.07 -9.14
C PHE A 98 6.92 -4.64 -10.45
N GLU A 99 6.10 -4.38 -11.47
CA GLU A 99 6.56 -3.95 -12.80
C GLU A 99 7.58 -4.91 -13.45
N SER A 100 7.33 -6.22 -13.31
CA SER A 100 8.08 -7.23 -14.02
C SER A 100 7.11 -8.25 -14.64
N LEU A 101 7.60 -9.08 -15.56
CA LEU A 101 6.77 -10.07 -16.25
C LEU A 101 6.16 -11.11 -15.30
N SER A 102 6.85 -11.42 -14.20
CA SER A 102 6.40 -12.38 -13.21
C SER A 102 5.89 -11.72 -11.92
N ALA A 103 5.61 -10.42 -11.96
CA ALA A 103 5.21 -9.68 -10.78
C ALA A 103 3.86 -10.15 -10.24
N ASN A 104 3.82 -10.44 -8.93
CA ASN A 104 2.58 -10.77 -8.24
C ASN A 104 1.82 -9.52 -7.82
N VAL A 105 2.53 -8.43 -7.52
CA VAL A 105 1.93 -7.15 -7.14
C VAL A 105 1.58 -6.38 -8.42
N LYS A 106 0.30 -6.13 -8.60
CA LYS A 106 -0.24 -5.51 -9.80
C LYS A 106 -0.42 -4.00 -9.67
N SER A 107 -0.66 -3.51 -8.47
CA SER A 107 -0.84 -2.09 -8.22
C SER A 107 -0.43 -1.74 -6.80
N ILE A 108 -0.04 -0.47 -6.62
CA ILE A 108 0.33 0.09 -5.33
C ILE A 108 -0.43 1.40 -5.15
N TYR A 109 -1.02 1.59 -3.97
CA TYR A 109 -1.79 2.77 -3.63
C TYR A 109 -1.16 3.47 -2.44
N PHE A 110 -1.20 4.79 -2.45
CA PHE A 110 -0.76 5.61 -1.32
C PHE A 110 -1.92 6.49 -0.86
N ALA A 111 -2.20 6.47 0.44
CA ALA A 111 -3.17 7.34 1.07
C ALA A 111 -2.45 8.24 2.08
N GLY A 112 -2.57 9.54 1.92
CA GLY A 112 -1.89 10.48 2.80
C GLY A 112 -2.28 11.92 2.53
N LEU A 113 -1.48 12.85 3.07
CA LEU A 113 -1.71 14.27 2.91
C LEU A 113 -1.42 14.72 1.47
N LYS A 114 -2.11 15.79 1.06
CA LYS A 114 -2.01 16.31 -0.31
C LYS A 114 -0.56 16.52 -0.79
N PRO A 115 0.35 17.15 -0.02
CA PRO A 115 1.72 17.36 -0.50
C PRO A 115 2.45 16.06 -0.82
N ALA A 116 2.25 15.01 -0.02
CA ALA A 116 2.84 13.70 -0.28
C ALA A 116 2.24 13.07 -1.53
N CYS A 117 0.92 13.13 -1.69
CA CYS A 117 0.23 12.62 -2.87
C CYS A 117 0.72 13.30 -4.14
N ASP A 118 0.85 14.64 -4.12
CA ASP A 118 1.32 15.41 -5.27
C ASP A 118 2.74 14.99 -5.69
N GLU A 119 3.63 14.78 -4.72
CA GLU A 119 5.00 14.35 -5.01
C GLU A 119 5.04 12.93 -5.58
N ILE A 120 4.27 12.02 -5.01
CA ILE A 120 4.19 10.64 -5.49
C ILE A 120 3.64 10.60 -6.91
N GLU A 121 2.63 11.40 -7.21
CA GLU A 121 2.06 11.47 -8.56
C GLU A 121 3.05 12.02 -9.57
N ARG A 122 3.96 12.92 -9.17
CA ARG A 122 5.02 13.43 -10.04
C ARG A 122 6.09 12.38 -10.33
N GLU A 123 6.44 11.55 -9.33
CA GLU A 123 7.52 10.58 -9.48
C GLU A 123 7.07 9.27 -10.14
N TYR A 124 5.81 8.91 -9.97
CA TYR A 124 5.31 7.62 -10.43
C TYR A 124 4.10 7.80 -11.34
N SER A 125 3.89 6.82 -12.21
CA SER A 125 2.74 6.79 -13.10
C SER A 125 2.22 5.35 -13.23
N GLY A 126 1.18 5.18 -14.04
CA GLY A 126 0.65 3.86 -14.35
C GLY A 126 -0.11 3.23 -13.19
N ARG A 127 0.46 2.21 -12.55
CA ARG A 127 -0.22 1.40 -11.54
C ARG A 127 -0.04 1.90 -10.12
N ILE A 128 0.47 3.10 -9.94
CA ILE A 128 0.61 3.75 -8.64
C ILE A 128 -0.37 4.91 -8.58
N CYS A 129 -1.31 4.84 -7.66
CA CYS A 129 -2.38 5.82 -7.51
C CYS A 129 -2.44 6.32 -6.07
N THR A 130 -3.02 7.49 -5.87
CA THR A 130 -3.08 8.12 -4.56
C THR A 130 -4.51 8.43 -4.12
N PHE A 131 -4.68 8.52 -2.80
CA PHE A 131 -5.91 8.95 -2.15
C PHE A 131 -5.56 10.07 -1.17
N ARG A 132 -6.26 11.20 -1.27
CA ARG A 132 -6.01 12.37 -0.40
C ARG A 132 -6.91 12.39 0.83
N GLY A 133 -7.92 11.54 0.87
CA GLY A 133 -8.96 11.54 1.86
C GLY A 133 -10.22 12.22 1.35
N GLY A 134 -11.37 11.80 1.85
CA GLY A 134 -12.66 12.35 1.44
C GLY A 134 -13.23 11.77 0.17
N GLU A 135 -12.56 10.80 -0.45
CA GLU A 135 -13.12 10.10 -1.60
C GLU A 135 -14.37 9.33 -1.20
N SER A 136 -15.40 9.37 -2.08
CA SER A 136 -16.59 8.55 -1.88
C SER A 136 -16.26 7.05 -2.11
N PRO A 137 -17.12 6.13 -1.65
CA PRO A 137 -16.92 4.71 -1.97
C PRO A 137 -16.79 4.45 -3.47
N GLU A 138 -17.62 5.11 -4.28
CA GLU A 138 -17.58 4.97 -5.73
C GLU A 138 -16.27 5.47 -6.32
N GLU A 139 -15.79 6.63 -5.84
CA GLU A 139 -14.52 7.20 -6.28
C GLU A 139 -13.35 6.28 -5.90
N THR A 140 -13.38 5.72 -4.69
CA THR A 140 -12.35 4.79 -4.21
C THR A 140 -12.27 3.57 -5.11
N LEU A 141 -13.41 2.95 -5.42
CA LEU A 141 -13.44 1.77 -6.29
C LEU A 141 -12.97 2.09 -7.70
N MET A 142 -13.35 3.27 -8.21
CA MET A 142 -12.91 3.71 -9.54
C MET A 142 -11.39 3.84 -9.62
N VAL A 143 -10.77 4.45 -8.61
CA VAL A 143 -9.30 4.59 -8.57
C VAL A 143 -8.63 3.22 -8.50
N MET A 144 -9.23 2.27 -7.81
CA MET A 144 -8.71 0.90 -7.70
C MET A 144 -9.00 0.04 -8.94
N GLY A 145 -9.77 0.55 -9.88
CA GLY A 145 -10.11 -0.21 -11.10
C GLY A 145 -11.13 -1.31 -10.88
N ILE A 146 -11.98 -1.14 -9.88
CA ILE A 146 -13.01 -2.14 -9.53
C ILE A 146 -14.37 -1.74 -10.08
#